data_f02da6393f8ce589850dd064ed4873a5
#
_entry.id   f02da6393f8ce589850dd064ed4873a5
#
_cell.length_a   1.000
_cell.length_b   1.000
_cell.length_c   1.000
_cell.angle_alpha   90.00
_cell.angle_beta   90.00
_cell.angle_gamma   90.00
#
_symmetry.space_group_name_H-M   'P 1'
#
loop_
_entity.id
_entity.type
_entity.pdbx_description
1 polymer ?
#
loop_
_entity_poly.entity_id
_entity_poly.type
_entity_poly.pdbx_seq_one_letter_code
_entity_poly.pdbx_strand_id
1 'polypeptide(L)'
;GVTKTFQDGENLITLSGITFLNTSIAANSQFARCIVTNATSTGSSFSINEGVYFIRGFFVKTIASTVILDQYSNSPSYRVGFLIKEEKAVASSTNSDLYDNALGFSNEAAPGADRLKISLTPHKKSLTDINDKDFVELMRVVNGSVKEIVDKTEYNIFAEELARRTRD
;
A
#
# COMPACT_ATOMS: atom_id res chain seq x y z
N GLY A 1 -10.41 -9.56 -28.57
CA GLY A 1 -9.37 -8.56 -28.71
C GLY A 1 -8.08 -9.20 -29.20
N VAL A 2 -7.40 -8.58 -30.14
CA VAL A 2 -6.10 -9.07 -30.60
C VAL A 2 -5.08 -8.77 -29.51
N THR A 3 -4.55 -9.82 -28.92
CA THR A 3 -3.40 -9.69 -27.99
C THR A 3 -2.17 -9.31 -28.82
N LYS A 4 -1.72 -8.08 -28.71
CA LYS A 4 -0.44 -7.65 -29.30
C LYS A 4 0.68 -8.13 -28.40
N THR A 5 1.66 -8.82 -28.97
CA THR A 5 2.90 -9.22 -28.28
C THR A 5 4.00 -8.23 -28.62
N PHE A 6 4.83 -7.90 -27.64
CA PHE A 6 6.02 -7.09 -27.86
C PHE A 6 7.01 -7.81 -28.79
N GLN A 7 7.61 -7.05 -29.69
CA GLN A 7 8.62 -7.55 -30.63
C GLN A 7 10.02 -7.18 -30.15
N ASP A 8 11.01 -7.97 -30.57
CA ASP A 8 12.41 -7.61 -30.33
C ASP A 8 12.74 -6.26 -30.98
N GLY A 9 13.36 -5.39 -30.19
CA GLY A 9 13.70 -4.04 -30.64
C GLY A 9 12.58 -3.00 -30.57
N GLU A 10 11.36 -3.39 -30.16
CA GLU A 10 10.24 -2.46 -30.02
C GLU A 10 10.51 -1.43 -28.90
N ASN A 11 10.32 -0.15 -29.24
CA ASN A 11 10.52 0.94 -28.30
C ASN A 11 9.22 1.25 -27.55
N LEU A 12 9.31 1.37 -26.23
CA LEU A 12 8.24 1.85 -25.37
C LEU A 12 8.41 3.35 -25.17
N ILE A 13 7.40 4.11 -25.58
CA ILE A 13 7.39 5.58 -25.48
C ILE A 13 6.30 6.04 -24.51
N THR A 14 6.54 7.15 -23.84
CA THR A 14 5.54 7.81 -23.00
C THR A 14 4.55 8.58 -23.88
N LEU A 15 3.24 8.42 -23.63
CA LEU A 15 2.23 9.27 -24.27
C LEU A 15 2.15 10.66 -23.64
N SER A 16 2.40 10.74 -22.33
CA SER A 16 2.45 11.98 -21.55
C SER A 16 3.71 12.01 -20.71
N GLY A 17 4.13 13.19 -20.28
CA GLY A 17 5.26 13.32 -19.37
C GLY A 17 4.98 12.60 -18.05
N ILE A 18 5.97 11.88 -17.55
CA ILE A 18 5.90 11.12 -16.29
C ILE A 18 7.03 11.61 -15.38
N THR A 19 6.73 11.86 -14.12
CA THR A 19 7.74 12.20 -13.12
C THR A 19 7.80 11.10 -12.06
N PHE A 20 8.99 10.52 -11.89
CA PHE A 20 9.29 9.55 -10.85
C PHE A 20 10.36 10.13 -9.93
N LEU A 21 10.03 10.35 -8.69
CA LEU A 21 10.96 10.94 -7.71
C LEU A 21 11.56 12.24 -8.29
N ASN A 22 12.85 12.26 -8.58
CA ASN A 22 13.57 13.43 -9.11
C ASN A 22 13.87 13.33 -10.62
N THR A 23 13.29 12.33 -11.31
CA THR A 23 13.53 12.14 -12.75
C THR A 23 12.24 12.36 -13.51
N SER A 24 12.27 13.24 -14.50
CA SER A 24 11.15 13.49 -15.42
C SER A 24 11.46 12.92 -16.79
N ILE A 25 10.50 12.20 -17.33
CA ILE A 25 10.54 11.70 -18.71
C ILE A 25 9.51 12.51 -19.51
N ALA A 26 9.96 13.18 -20.55
CA ALA A 26 9.09 14.01 -21.38
C ALA A 26 8.08 13.13 -22.15
N ALA A 27 6.97 13.74 -22.60
CA ALA A 27 6.03 13.09 -23.50
C ALA A 27 6.72 12.70 -24.82
N ASN A 28 6.29 11.60 -25.41
CA ASN A 28 6.84 11.01 -26.63
C ASN A 28 8.34 10.64 -26.55
N SER A 29 8.86 10.46 -25.34
CA SER A 29 10.24 10.01 -25.13
C SER A 29 10.29 8.50 -24.95
N GLN A 30 11.31 7.88 -25.53
CA GLN A 30 11.60 6.47 -25.29
C GLN A 30 12.08 6.29 -23.84
N PHE A 31 11.44 5.39 -23.10
CA PHE A 31 11.84 5.05 -21.72
C PHE A 31 12.32 3.61 -21.56
N ALA A 32 11.98 2.73 -22.50
CA ALA A 32 12.45 1.35 -22.51
C ALA A 32 12.48 0.79 -23.93
N ARG A 33 13.16 -0.32 -24.12
CA ARG A 33 13.20 -1.09 -25.36
C ARG A 33 13.09 -2.57 -25.05
N CYS A 34 12.27 -3.28 -25.79
CA CYS A 34 12.19 -4.74 -25.72
C CYS A 34 13.45 -5.35 -26.33
N ILE A 35 14.09 -6.28 -25.64
CA ILE A 35 15.33 -6.93 -26.07
C ILE A 35 15.10 -8.37 -26.55
N VAL A 36 13.88 -8.87 -26.47
CA VAL A 36 13.47 -10.19 -26.97
C VAL A 36 12.03 -10.13 -27.47
N THR A 37 11.68 -11.00 -28.40
CA THR A 37 10.29 -11.24 -28.80
C THR A 37 9.53 -11.86 -27.62
N ASN A 38 8.26 -11.45 -27.45
CA ASN A 38 7.44 -11.82 -26.29
C ASN A 38 8.04 -11.38 -24.94
N ALA A 39 8.57 -10.17 -24.86
CA ALA A 39 9.10 -9.57 -23.62
C ALA A 39 8.02 -9.33 -22.56
N THR A 40 7.18 -10.33 -22.36
CA THR A 40 6.10 -10.34 -21.35
C THR A 40 6.19 -11.63 -20.54
N SER A 41 5.77 -11.57 -19.30
CA SER A 41 5.69 -12.71 -18.42
C SER A 41 4.44 -12.61 -17.55
N THR A 42 4.07 -13.73 -16.94
CA THR A 42 2.99 -13.76 -15.95
C THR A 42 3.57 -13.35 -14.61
N GLY A 43 2.99 -12.34 -14.01
CA GLY A 43 3.28 -11.91 -12.66
C GLY A 43 2.10 -12.15 -11.72
N SER A 44 2.32 -11.94 -10.45
CA SER A 44 1.28 -12.01 -9.43
C SER A 44 1.18 -10.69 -8.68
N SER A 45 -0.05 -10.30 -8.36
CA SER A 45 -0.32 -9.08 -7.62
C SER A 45 -1.40 -9.30 -6.57
N PHE A 46 -1.39 -8.46 -5.56
CA PHE A 46 -2.43 -8.34 -4.56
C PHE A 46 -3.05 -6.96 -4.66
N SER A 47 -4.36 -6.90 -4.77
CA SER A 47 -5.11 -5.64 -4.80
C SER A 47 -6.06 -5.59 -3.61
N ILE A 48 -6.16 -4.41 -3.02
CA ILE A 48 -7.09 -4.13 -1.94
C ILE A 48 -7.97 -2.94 -2.35
N ASN A 49 -9.24 -3.04 -2.08
CA ASN A 49 -10.19 -1.95 -2.31
C ASN A 49 -10.07 -0.89 -1.21
N GLU A 50 -10.64 0.29 -1.46
CA GLU A 50 -10.77 1.29 -0.42
C GLU A 50 -11.60 0.75 0.75
N GLY A 51 -11.24 1.17 1.95
CA GLY A 51 -11.93 0.72 3.15
C GLY A 51 -11.49 1.48 4.39
N VAL A 52 -12.11 1.15 5.51
CA VAL A 52 -11.76 1.69 6.83
C VAL A 52 -11.36 0.53 7.72
N TYR A 53 -10.19 0.62 8.28
CA TYR A 53 -9.60 -0.40 9.15
C TYR A 53 -9.45 0.14 10.57
N PHE A 54 -9.80 -0.68 11.56
CA PHE A 54 -9.56 -0.35 12.97
C PHE A 54 -8.18 -0.83 13.36
N ILE A 55 -7.27 0.11 13.61
CA ILE A 55 -5.87 -0.18 13.92
C ILE A 55 -5.39 0.70 15.07
N ARG A 56 -4.84 0.07 16.12
CA ARG A 56 -4.28 0.74 17.30
C ARG A 56 -5.25 1.73 17.96
N GLY A 57 -6.54 1.39 17.99
CA GLY A 57 -7.58 2.22 18.59
C GLY A 57 -8.16 3.30 17.67
N PHE A 58 -7.76 3.35 16.39
CA PHE A 58 -8.21 4.36 15.44
C PHE A 58 -8.82 3.75 14.18
N PHE A 59 -9.82 4.41 13.63
CA PHE A 59 -10.36 4.11 12.31
C PHE A 59 -9.51 4.81 11.24
N VAL A 60 -8.81 4.03 10.43
CA VAL A 60 -7.92 4.54 9.39
C VAL A 60 -8.49 4.20 8.03
N LYS A 61 -8.77 5.22 7.23
CA LYS A 61 -9.21 5.06 5.84
C LYS A 61 -8.01 4.75 4.95
N THR A 62 -8.16 3.74 4.09
CA THR A 62 -7.21 3.43 3.03
C THR A 62 -7.86 3.62 1.66
N ILE A 63 -7.06 3.96 0.67
CA ILE A 63 -7.46 4.01 -0.74
C ILE A 63 -7.19 2.66 -1.40
N ALA A 64 -7.88 2.39 -2.50
CA ALA A 64 -7.61 1.22 -3.32
C ALA A 64 -6.14 1.22 -3.79
N SER A 65 -5.48 0.09 -3.66
CA SER A 65 -4.05 -0.02 -3.96
C SER A 65 -3.68 -1.43 -4.39
N THR A 66 -2.62 -1.56 -5.18
CA THR A 66 -2.12 -2.84 -5.69
C THR A 66 -0.63 -2.98 -5.40
N VAL A 67 -0.23 -4.15 -4.92
CA VAL A 67 1.16 -4.54 -4.70
C VAL A 67 1.52 -5.70 -5.61
N ILE A 68 2.61 -5.57 -6.35
CA ILE A 68 3.15 -6.66 -7.16
C ILE A 68 3.88 -7.63 -6.22
N LEU A 69 3.42 -8.86 -6.17
CA LEU A 69 4.03 -9.92 -5.37
C LEU A 69 5.28 -10.45 -6.08
N ASP A 70 5.12 -10.90 -7.31
CA ASP A 70 6.23 -11.30 -8.17
C ASP A 70 6.01 -10.83 -9.61
N GLN A 71 7.07 -10.36 -10.26
CA GLN A 71 7.00 -9.84 -11.62
C GLN A 71 6.97 -10.95 -12.68
N TYR A 72 7.59 -12.08 -12.39
CA TYR A 72 7.82 -13.15 -13.37
C TYR A 72 7.38 -14.53 -12.87
N SER A 73 6.55 -14.59 -11.83
CA SER A 73 6.08 -15.84 -11.24
C SER A 73 4.60 -15.74 -10.88
N ASN A 74 3.88 -16.83 -11.10
CA ASN A 74 2.50 -17.02 -10.66
C ASN A 74 2.42 -17.81 -9.35
N SER A 75 3.55 -18.12 -8.73
CA SER A 75 3.66 -18.95 -7.52
C SER A 75 4.29 -18.16 -6.35
N PRO A 76 3.77 -16.97 -6.00
CA PRO A 76 4.33 -16.16 -4.92
C PRO A 76 4.20 -16.86 -3.58
N SER A 77 5.14 -16.56 -2.67
CA SER A 77 5.12 -17.06 -1.29
C SER A 77 5.44 -15.92 -0.34
N TYR A 78 4.39 -15.23 0.12
CA TYR A 78 4.51 -14.02 0.94
C TYR A 78 3.39 -13.92 1.96
N ARG A 79 3.67 -13.17 3.02
CA ARG A 79 2.68 -12.56 3.89
C ARG A 79 2.32 -11.19 3.30
N VAL A 80 1.05 -10.92 3.14
CA VAL A 80 0.55 -9.68 2.53
C VAL A 80 -0.34 -8.97 3.53
N GLY A 81 -0.15 -7.67 3.67
CA GLY A 81 -0.89 -6.90 4.64
C GLY A 81 -0.58 -5.42 4.57
N PHE A 82 -0.84 -4.72 5.67
CA PHE A 82 -0.54 -3.32 5.81
C PHE A 82 0.70 -3.08 6.67
N LEU A 83 1.57 -2.22 6.20
CA LEU A 83 2.58 -1.58 7.02
C LEU A 83 1.96 -0.34 7.64
N ILE A 84 2.00 -0.25 8.97
CA ILE A 84 1.50 0.88 9.74
C ILE A 84 2.62 1.90 9.87
N LYS A 85 2.32 3.15 9.53
CA LYS A 85 3.22 4.27 9.77
C LYS A 85 2.50 5.30 10.63
N GLU A 86 3.10 5.59 11.78
CA GLU A 86 2.66 6.66 12.66
C GLU A 86 3.63 7.83 12.57
N GLU A 87 3.12 9.01 12.37
CA GLU A 87 3.94 10.21 12.30
C GLU A 87 3.19 11.39 12.94
N LYS A 88 3.97 12.31 13.47
CA LYS A 88 3.49 13.58 14.00
C LYS A 88 3.41 14.57 12.84
N ALA A 89 2.22 15.04 12.51
CA ALA A 89 2.02 16.11 11.55
C ALA A 89 2.05 17.45 12.29
N VAL A 90 2.97 18.31 11.89
CA VAL A 90 3.17 19.64 12.47
C VAL A 90 2.94 20.71 11.40
N ALA A 91 2.56 21.91 11.80
CA ALA A 91 2.46 23.04 10.89
C ALA A 91 3.84 23.37 10.29
N SER A 92 3.89 23.48 8.97
CA SER A 92 5.11 23.80 8.23
C SER A 92 4.75 24.35 6.86
N SER A 93 5.74 24.80 6.10
CA SER A 93 5.52 25.25 4.72
C SER A 93 4.93 24.16 3.80
N THR A 94 5.14 22.87 4.12
CA THR A 94 4.57 21.73 3.39
C THR A 94 3.23 21.25 3.96
N ASN A 95 2.85 21.72 5.17
CA ASN A 95 1.60 21.39 5.85
C ASN A 95 0.88 22.69 6.28
N SER A 96 0.66 23.57 5.32
CA SER A 96 0.04 24.89 5.56
C SER A 96 -1.38 24.80 6.13
N ASP A 97 -2.10 23.70 5.86
CA ASP A 97 -3.46 23.48 6.39
C ASP A 97 -3.51 23.30 7.91
N LEU A 98 -2.35 23.16 8.57
CA LEU A 98 -2.24 23.08 10.02
C LEU A 98 -2.00 24.46 10.68
N TYR A 99 -1.83 25.52 9.91
CA TYR A 99 -1.84 26.88 10.45
C TYR A 99 -3.23 27.34 10.83
N ASP A 100 -3.29 28.19 11.84
CA ASP A 100 -4.56 28.85 12.21
C ASP A 100 -4.99 29.78 11.07
N ASN A 101 -6.22 29.63 10.63
CA ASN A 101 -6.81 30.40 9.54
C ASN A 101 -7.65 31.59 10.03
N ALA A 102 -7.31 32.14 11.17
CA ALA A 102 -8.00 33.30 11.79
C ALA A 102 -7.64 34.60 11.07
N LEU A 103 -8.07 34.75 9.82
CA LEU A 103 -7.79 35.94 8.99
C LEU A 103 -8.15 37.27 9.69
N GLY A 104 -7.19 38.17 9.75
CA GLY A 104 -7.33 39.51 10.33
C GLY A 104 -7.22 39.56 11.85
N PHE A 105 -6.92 38.47 12.54
CA PHE A 105 -6.65 38.40 13.96
C PHE A 105 -5.16 38.24 14.28
N SER A 106 -4.77 38.52 15.52
CA SER A 106 -3.36 38.47 15.94
C SER A 106 -2.69 37.09 15.84
N ASN A 107 -3.49 36.04 15.76
CA ASN A 107 -3.05 34.66 15.62
C ASN A 107 -3.15 34.13 14.16
N GLU A 108 -3.38 35.01 13.20
CA GLU A 108 -3.36 34.64 11.78
C GLU A 108 -2.04 33.94 11.41
N ALA A 109 -2.13 32.82 10.74
CA ALA A 109 -1.02 31.96 10.36
C ALA A 109 -0.16 31.42 11.52
N ALA A 110 -0.67 31.47 12.75
CA ALA A 110 0.01 30.82 13.88
C ALA A 110 0.01 29.31 13.72
N PRO A 111 1.05 28.58 14.19
CA PRO A 111 1.06 27.12 14.17
C PRO A 111 -0.14 26.57 14.93
N GLY A 112 -0.92 25.73 14.26
CA GLY A 112 -2.02 24.99 14.89
C GLY A 112 -1.54 23.81 15.73
N ALA A 113 -2.49 23.09 16.33
CA ALA A 113 -2.18 21.91 17.13
C ALA A 113 -1.56 20.79 16.26
N ASP A 114 -0.54 20.13 16.83
CA ASP A 114 0.04 18.94 16.23
C ASP A 114 -0.98 17.80 16.15
N ARG A 115 -0.88 16.99 15.12
CA ARG A 115 -1.81 15.88 14.87
C ARG A 115 -1.06 14.56 14.72
N LEU A 116 -1.64 13.51 15.26
CA LEU A 116 -1.21 12.15 14.95
C LEU A 116 -1.73 11.78 13.56
N LYS A 117 -0.84 11.36 12.68
CA LYS A 117 -1.17 10.82 11.36
C LYS A 117 -0.81 9.35 11.33
N ILE A 118 -1.81 8.50 11.11
CA ILE A 118 -1.64 7.07 10.92
C ILE A 118 -1.93 6.77 9.46
N SER A 119 -1.01 6.11 8.79
CA SER A 119 -1.17 5.67 7.41
C SER A 119 -0.91 4.18 7.27
N LEU A 120 -1.68 3.54 6.39
CA LEU A 120 -1.59 2.13 6.08
C LEU A 120 -1.14 1.99 4.63
N THR A 121 -0.03 1.31 4.44
CA THR A 121 0.50 1.04 3.10
C THR A 121 0.49 -0.45 2.85
N PRO A 122 -0.18 -0.94 1.78
CA PRO A 122 -0.11 -2.35 1.42
C PRO A 122 1.32 -2.77 1.14
N HIS A 123 1.72 -3.87 1.75
CA HIS A 123 3.10 -4.35 1.68
C HIS A 123 3.14 -5.88 1.70
N LYS A 124 4.19 -6.46 1.09
CA LYS A 124 4.48 -7.88 1.16
C LYS A 124 5.70 -8.13 2.04
N LYS A 125 5.69 -9.22 2.79
CA LYS A 125 6.80 -9.68 3.61
C LYS A 125 7.10 -11.15 3.38
N SER A 126 8.32 -11.55 3.67
CA SER A 126 8.69 -12.96 3.67
C SER A 126 7.84 -13.76 4.67
N LEU A 127 7.58 -15.02 4.38
CA LEU A 127 6.88 -15.94 5.29
C LEU A 127 7.59 -16.09 6.64
N THR A 128 8.91 -15.86 6.69
CA THR A 128 9.74 -15.99 7.88
C THR A 128 9.80 -14.72 8.74
N ASP A 129 9.38 -13.58 8.21
CA ASP A 129 9.40 -12.29 8.92
C ASP A 129 8.11 -12.13 9.74
N ILE A 130 8.08 -12.72 10.94
CA ILE A 130 6.90 -12.81 11.81
C ILE A 130 6.88 -11.83 12.98
N ASN A 131 8.00 -11.13 13.24
CA ASN A 131 8.18 -10.34 14.45
C ASN A 131 7.99 -8.82 14.27
N ASP A 132 7.38 -8.39 13.20
CA ASP A 132 7.16 -6.98 12.92
C ASP A 132 5.85 -6.49 13.56
N LYS A 133 5.98 -5.59 14.55
CA LYS A 133 4.85 -5.00 15.27
C LYS A 133 4.07 -3.97 14.43
N ASP A 134 4.70 -3.44 13.39
CA ASP A 134 4.11 -2.43 12.52
C ASP A 134 3.50 -3.04 11.25
N PHE A 135 3.41 -4.37 11.18
CA PHE A 135 2.81 -5.08 10.07
C PHE A 135 1.57 -5.85 10.50
N VAL A 136 0.44 -5.52 9.87
CA VAL A 136 -0.82 -6.25 10.04
C VAL A 136 -1.01 -7.17 8.86
N GLU A 137 -0.88 -8.48 9.10
CA GLU A 137 -1.12 -9.50 8.08
C GLU A 137 -2.61 -9.60 7.76
N LEU A 138 -2.95 -9.51 6.48
CA LEU A 138 -4.31 -9.71 5.97
C LEU A 138 -4.47 -11.08 5.32
N MET A 139 -3.42 -11.55 4.66
CA MET A 139 -3.46 -12.76 3.88
C MET A 139 -2.08 -13.40 3.79
N ARG A 140 -2.07 -14.72 3.77
CA ARG A 140 -0.85 -15.51 3.51
C ARG A 140 -1.00 -16.31 2.23
N VAL A 141 -0.03 -16.14 1.35
CA VAL A 141 0.07 -16.87 0.08
C VAL A 141 1.28 -17.78 0.12
N VAL A 142 1.12 -19.03 -0.26
CA VAL A 142 2.21 -20.01 -0.36
C VAL A 142 2.10 -20.73 -1.69
N ASN A 143 3.16 -20.66 -2.50
CA ASN A 143 3.20 -21.25 -3.84
C ASN A 143 1.99 -20.86 -4.70
N GLY A 144 1.64 -19.57 -4.70
CA GLY A 144 0.53 -19.05 -5.46
C GLY A 144 -0.87 -19.36 -4.91
N SER A 145 -0.98 -20.13 -3.84
CA SER A 145 -2.26 -20.48 -3.20
C SER A 145 -2.45 -19.68 -1.92
N VAL A 146 -3.64 -19.12 -1.76
CA VAL A 146 -4.04 -18.49 -0.50
C VAL A 146 -4.20 -19.56 0.56
N LYS A 147 -3.41 -19.50 1.63
CA LYS A 147 -3.45 -20.46 2.75
C LYS A 147 -4.24 -19.97 3.93
N GLU A 148 -4.17 -18.69 4.21
CA GLU A 148 -4.80 -18.09 5.35
C GLU A 148 -5.26 -16.68 4.98
N ILE A 149 -6.50 -16.37 5.28
CA ILE A 149 -7.02 -15.00 5.31
C ILE A 149 -7.19 -14.69 6.79
N VAL A 150 -6.49 -13.66 7.25
CA VAL A 150 -6.55 -13.30 8.66
C VAL A 150 -7.83 -12.52 8.92
N ASP A 151 -8.81 -13.20 9.46
CA ASP A 151 -10.07 -12.62 9.92
C ASP A 151 -10.00 -12.32 11.43
N LYS A 152 -8.90 -11.64 11.84
CA LYS A 152 -8.73 -11.21 13.21
C LYS A 152 -9.29 -9.81 13.40
N THR A 153 -10.56 -9.73 13.70
CA THR A 153 -11.09 -8.56 14.40
C THR A 153 -10.73 -8.68 15.89
N GLU A 154 -10.50 -7.57 16.60
CA GLU A 154 -10.33 -7.60 18.07
C GLU A 154 -11.49 -8.29 18.76
N TYR A 155 -12.68 -8.29 18.15
CA TYR A 155 -13.86 -9.02 18.59
C TYR A 155 -13.70 -10.53 18.56
N ASN A 156 -12.91 -11.10 17.65
CA ASN A 156 -12.67 -12.54 17.59
C ASN A 156 -11.94 -13.04 18.84
N ILE A 157 -11.00 -12.27 19.36
CA ILE A 157 -10.30 -12.63 20.60
C ILE A 157 -11.27 -12.64 21.77
N PHE A 158 -12.16 -11.67 21.86
CA PHE A 158 -13.22 -11.64 22.87
C PHE A 158 -14.22 -12.78 22.69
N ALA A 159 -14.62 -13.07 21.45
CA ALA A 159 -15.56 -14.14 21.16
C ALA A 159 -14.96 -15.53 21.50
N GLU A 160 -13.71 -15.78 21.16
CA GLU A 160 -12.99 -17.00 21.50
C GLU A 160 -12.80 -17.16 23.02
N GLU A 161 -12.42 -16.08 23.71
CA GLU A 161 -12.24 -16.11 25.15
C GLU A 161 -13.58 -16.29 25.88
N LEU A 162 -14.65 -15.65 25.41
CA LEU A 162 -16.00 -15.82 25.92
C LEU A 162 -16.50 -17.24 25.70
N ALA A 163 -16.31 -17.78 24.48
CA ALA A 163 -16.69 -19.14 24.13
C ALA A 163 -15.94 -20.18 24.96
N ARG A 164 -14.66 -19.93 25.27
CA ARG A 164 -13.87 -20.79 26.13
C ARG A 164 -14.40 -20.79 27.56
N ARG A 165 -14.71 -19.61 28.12
CA ARG A 165 -15.24 -19.49 29.51
C ARG A 165 -16.67 -19.97 29.69
N THR A 166 -17.47 -20.01 28.62
CA THR A 166 -18.84 -20.54 28.68
C THR A 166 -18.91 -22.04 28.45
N ARG A 167 -17.80 -22.68 28.05
CA ARG A 167 -17.72 -24.12 27.83
C ARG A 167 -17.30 -24.94 29.07
N ASP A 168 -16.68 -24.26 30.03
CA ASP A 168 -16.28 -24.79 31.35
C ASP A 168 -17.41 -24.60 32.37
#